data_71e9956dcd1562eacd5adc4c340d1ded
#
_entry.id   71e9956dcd1562eacd5adc4c340d1ded
#
_cell.length_a   1.000
_cell.length_b   1.000
_cell.length_c   1.000
_cell.angle_alpha   90.00
_cell.angle_beta   90.00
_cell.angle_gamma   90.00
#
_symmetry.space_group_name_H-M   'P 1'
#
loop_
_entity.id
_entity.type
_entity.pdbx_description
1 polymer ?
#
loop_
_entity_poly.entity_id
_entity_poly.type
_entity_poly.pdbx_seq_one_letter_code
_entity_poly.pdbx_strand_id
1 'polypeptide(L)'
;MGIMYLTRRSAMGLLAGAIPAARRAAAQPATGLEIQKGPFVGTRDSLKAYRVPEWFRDAKFGIWAHWGPQSAPEQGDWYARKMYIEGDPAYKWHQQHFGPQSKVGFKDVIPTFKGEKFDPEHLMDLYQKAGAKYFFSMGVHHDNFDMWNSRHTRWNAVNMGPKKDIVGLFRHAALKRGMKFGVSEHLWISYKWFGVSHDSDKTGPYAGVPYDGNDPQNFDLYHDLPKDYPAQFSWDDKGIPDSWKRHWFDRIKDLVDNYQPDILYTDGALPFEEYGLNLVAHLYNDSARRHGGKVEAVYTSKLKEDCAEGTCVLDFERGLADAIAPNPWQTDTCVGSWHYQRDIKYKSPKTVIDMLVDIVSRNGNLLLNFPLPGSGALDDRELAILAEITKWMAVNSEGIYATRPWKIFGEGPGTKVKGTGRFNENGRQDLTAEDVRFTTKGKTLYAFLMGWPAKEAVVAPLAAKGKLEVGKIRNVELLGHKGKLKWTQDEAGLKVEMPEEKPSDHAVTLKVALG
;
A
#
# COMPACT_ATOMS: atom_id res chain seq x y z
N MET A 1 -28.99 -5.19 69.47
CA MET A 1 -28.32 -4.45 70.56
C MET A 1 -27.03 -3.94 69.96
N GLY A 2 -26.91 -2.76 69.60
CA GLY A 2 -26.85 -1.47 70.26
C GLY A 2 -25.50 -0.91 69.89
N ILE A 3 -25.42 0.02 68.94
CA ILE A 3 -25.16 1.46 69.02
C ILE A 3 -23.81 1.79 69.71
N MET A 4 -22.87 2.44 68.95
CA MET A 4 -22.69 3.89 69.13
C MET A 4 -21.56 4.45 68.24
N TYR A 5 -21.86 5.58 67.62
CA TYR A 5 -20.95 6.49 66.95
C TYR A 5 -19.89 7.07 67.86
N LEU A 6 -18.69 7.35 67.34
CA LEU A 6 -17.96 8.56 67.75
C LEU A 6 -16.98 9.03 66.67
N THR A 7 -17.24 10.26 66.23
CA THR A 7 -16.38 11.09 65.40
C THR A 7 -15.16 11.60 66.16
N ARG A 8 -14.01 11.71 65.49
CA ARG A 8 -13.05 12.82 65.75
C ARG A 8 -12.25 13.15 64.50
N ARG A 9 -12.44 14.40 64.05
CA ARG A 9 -11.52 15.13 63.20
C ARG A 9 -10.17 15.31 63.91
N SER A 10 -9.09 15.14 63.18
CA SER A 10 -7.85 15.89 63.41
C SER A 10 -7.08 15.96 62.09
N ALA A 11 -6.69 17.17 61.80
CA ALA A 11 -5.97 17.61 60.62
C ALA A 11 -4.48 17.25 60.66
N MET A 12 -3.87 17.42 59.51
CA MET A 12 -2.48 17.69 59.23
C MET A 12 -1.69 16.58 58.54
N GLY A 13 -1.12 16.99 57.43
CA GLY A 13 0.08 16.41 56.85
C GLY A 13 0.05 16.34 55.32
N LEU A 14 0.14 17.48 54.63
CA LEU A 14 0.59 17.54 53.24
C LEU A 14 2.03 17.01 53.20
N LEU A 15 2.21 15.76 52.76
CA LEU A 15 3.47 15.28 52.21
C LEU A 15 3.23 15.06 50.70
N ALA A 16 3.67 16.03 49.93
CA ALA A 16 3.83 15.91 48.50
C ALA A 16 4.94 14.89 48.24
N GLY A 17 4.56 13.62 48.14
CA GLY A 17 5.40 12.57 47.63
C GLY A 17 5.50 12.74 46.12
N ALA A 18 6.61 13.30 45.62
CA ALA A 18 6.97 13.27 44.22
C ALA A 18 7.08 11.79 43.79
N ILE A 19 6.11 11.34 43.02
CA ILE A 19 6.23 10.09 42.26
C ILE A 19 7.36 10.35 41.25
N PRO A 20 8.48 9.61 41.32
CA PRO A 20 9.48 9.73 40.28
C PRO A 20 8.82 9.23 38.99
N ALA A 21 8.65 10.13 38.03
CA ALA A 21 8.37 9.75 36.66
C ALA A 21 9.46 8.74 36.23
N ALA A 22 9.11 7.48 36.18
CA ALA A 22 9.96 6.45 35.61
C ALA A 22 10.23 6.92 34.17
N ARG A 23 11.38 7.54 33.94
CA ARG A 23 11.95 7.69 32.60
C ARG A 23 12.03 6.27 32.06
N ARG A 24 11.14 5.93 31.11
CA ARG A 24 11.38 4.78 30.23
C ARG A 24 12.78 5.01 29.66
N ALA A 25 13.70 4.15 30.04
CA ALA A 25 15.01 4.14 29.43
C ALA A 25 14.78 4.03 27.92
N ALA A 26 15.25 5.03 27.18
CA ALA A 26 15.31 4.94 25.74
C ALA A 26 16.10 3.66 25.43
N ALA A 27 15.51 2.75 24.65
CA ALA A 27 16.22 1.57 24.21
C ALA A 27 17.54 2.04 23.59
N GLN A 28 18.66 1.54 24.08
CA GLN A 28 19.95 1.84 23.47
C GLN A 28 19.95 1.26 22.06
N PRO A 29 20.43 2.01 21.04
CA PRO A 29 20.50 1.47 19.69
C PRO A 29 21.32 0.19 19.67
N ALA A 30 20.89 -0.81 18.87
CA ALA A 30 21.61 -2.06 18.72
C ALA A 30 23.06 -1.76 18.38
N THR A 31 23.97 -2.24 19.19
CA THR A 31 25.40 -1.99 19.00
C THR A 31 25.85 -2.51 17.64
N GLY A 32 26.26 -1.62 16.74
CA GLY A 32 26.81 -1.95 15.43
C GLY A 32 25.88 -1.75 14.22
N LEU A 33 24.69 -1.14 14.36
CA LEU A 33 23.91 -0.70 13.20
C LEU A 33 24.42 0.67 12.71
N GLU A 34 24.98 0.69 11.51
CA GLU A 34 25.40 1.93 10.87
C GLU A 34 24.25 2.52 10.04
N ILE A 35 23.81 3.72 10.39
CA ILE A 35 22.81 4.47 9.64
C ILE A 35 23.37 5.79 9.12
N GLN A 36 22.72 6.37 8.11
CA GLN A 36 23.04 7.72 7.64
C GLN A 36 22.93 8.72 8.80
N LYS A 37 23.97 9.53 9.00
CA LYS A 37 23.95 10.61 9.98
C LYS A 37 22.92 11.69 9.59
N GLY A 38 22.19 12.20 10.58
CA GLY A 38 21.16 13.21 10.33
C GLY A 38 20.33 13.51 11.59
N PRO A 39 19.19 14.20 11.41
CA PRO A 39 18.34 14.62 12.54
C PRO A 39 17.60 13.47 13.23
N PHE A 40 17.51 12.30 12.61
CA PHE A 40 16.77 11.16 13.16
C PHE A 40 17.71 10.09 13.72
N VAL A 41 17.30 9.53 14.85
CA VAL A 41 17.91 8.32 15.43
C VAL A 41 16.83 7.23 15.52
N GLY A 42 17.23 5.95 15.60
CA GLY A 42 16.34 4.79 15.60
C GLY A 42 15.49 4.66 16.85
N THR A 43 14.72 5.69 17.20
CA THR A 43 13.77 5.69 18.33
C THR A 43 12.43 6.28 17.92
N ARG A 44 11.34 5.77 18.48
CA ARG A 44 10.00 6.30 18.21
C ARG A 44 9.90 7.81 18.52
N ASP A 45 10.52 8.27 19.59
CA ASP A 45 10.50 9.70 19.97
C ASP A 45 11.19 10.58 18.92
N SER A 46 12.32 10.13 18.38
CA SER A 46 13.02 10.87 17.30
C SER A 46 12.16 10.94 16.04
N LEU A 47 11.50 9.86 15.67
CA LEU A 47 10.70 9.79 14.44
C LEU A 47 9.44 10.66 14.49
N LYS A 48 8.97 11.09 15.66
CA LYS A 48 7.84 12.05 15.80
C LYS A 48 8.12 13.42 15.16
N ALA A 49 9.37 13.76 14.92
CA ALA A 49 9.74 14.97 14.19
C ALA A 49 9.46 14.89 12.67
N TYR A 50 9.21 13.70 12.13
CA TYR A 50 8.87 13.50 10.72
C TYR A 50 7.56 14.21 10.35
N ARG A 51 7.50 14.70 9.14
CA ARG A 51 6.29 15.27 8.54
C ARG A 51 6.15 14.71 7.13
N VAL A 52 4.96 14.22 6.82
CA VAL A 52 4.63 13.69 5.48
C VAL A 52 4.84 14.79 4.44
N PRO A 53 5.67 14.58 3.41
CA PRO A 53 5.92 15.59 2.40
C PRO A 53 4.69 15.94 1.58
N GLU A 54 4.56 17.21 1.18
CA GLU A 54 3.38 17.71 0.43
C GLU A 54 3.19 16.97 -0.89
N TRP A 55 4.28 16.59 -1.57
CA TRP A 55 4.16 15.85 -2.83
C TRP A 55 3.35 14.55 -2.67
N PHE A 56 3.50 13.84 -1.53
CA PHE A 56 2.73 12.62 -1.28
C PHE A 56 1.24 12.92 -1.08
N ARG A 57 0.94 14.00 -0.34
CA ARG A 57 -0.44 14.47 -0.15
C ARG A 57 -1.10 14.90 -1.45
N ASP A 58 -0.31 15.39 -2.40
CA ASP A 58 -0.78 15.89 -3.71
C ASP A 58 -0.90 14.79 -4.76
N ALA A 59 -0.12 13.73 -4.64
CA ALA A 59 0.01 12.66 -5.63
C ALA A 59 -1.27 11.83 -5.82
N LYS A 60 -1.96 11.46 -4.76
CA LYS A 60 -3.26 10.76 -4.71
C LYS A 60 -3.33 9.38 -5.36
N PHE A 61 -2.58 9.12 -6.42
CA PHE A 61 -2.64 7.89 -7.18
C PHE A 61 -1.25 7.38 -7.54
N GLY A 62 -0.97 6.14 -7.17
CA GLY A 62 0.22 5.38 -7.53
C GLY A 62 -0.14 4.03 -8.13
N ILE A 63 0.80 3.46 -8.86
CA ILE A 63 0.69 2.11 -9.42
C ILE A 63 1.81 1.25 -8.88
N TRP A 64 1.51 -0.02 -8.66
CA TRP A 64 2.43 -1.03 -8.19
C TRP A 64 2.51 -2.18 -9.18
N ALA A 65 3.68 -2.75 -9.35
CA ALA A 65 3.88 -4.01 -10.04
C ALA A 65 4.43 -5.06 -9.06
N HIS A 66 3.55 -5.91 -8.52
CA HIS A 66 3.96 -7.16 -7.87
C HIS A 66 4.49 -8.08 -8.94
N TRP A 67 5.79 -8.29 -8.92
CA TRP A 67 6.46 -9.07 -9.93
C TRP A 67 7.73 -9.71 -9.40
N GLY A 68 7.90 -10.99 -9.70
CA GLY A 68 9.02 -11.79 -9.24
C GLY A 68 8.88 -13.24 -9.70
N PRO A 69 9.73 -14.16 -9.20
CA PRO A 69 9.68 -15.57 -9.61
C PRO A 69 8.33 -16.25 -9.39
N GLN A 70 7.54 -15.81 -8.42
CA GLN A 70 6.19 -16.32 -8.17
C GLN A 70 5.21 -16.02 -9.31
N SER A 71 5.53 -15.04 -10.18
CA SER A 71 4.71 -14.74 -11.36
C SER A 71 4.92 -15.74 -12.52
N ALA A 72 6.03 -16.48 -12.53
CA ALA A 72 6.34 -17.39 -13.65
C ALA A 72 5.33 -18.53 -13.82
N PRO A 73 4.82 -19.17 -12.76
CA PRO A 73 3.79 -20.20 -12.86
C PRO A 73 2.38 -19.64 -13.15
N GLU A 74 2.16 -18.34 -12.98
CA GLU A 74 0.86 -17.67 -13.16
C GLU A 74 -0.27 -18.25 -12.30
N GLN A 75 0.07 -18.69 -11.08
CA GLN A 75 -0.86 -19.32 -10.12
C GLN A 75 -1.25 -18.40 -8.97
N GLY A 76 -0.96 -17.10 -9.09
CA GLY A 76 -1.34 -16.09 -8.10
C GLY A 76 -0.36 -15.99 -6.94
N ASP A 77 -0.83 -15.28 -5.90
CA ASP A 77 -0.01 -14.90 -4.78
C ASP A 77 0.34 -16.07 -3.85
N TRP A 78 1.56 -16.01 -3.28
CA TRP A 78 2.13 -17.01 -2.38
C TRP A 78 2.40 -18.39 -3.03
N TYR A 79 2.52 -18.44 -4.34
CA TYR A 79 2.83 -19.70 -5.04
C TYR A 79 4.05 -20.41 -4.42
N ALA A 80 5.14 -19.70 -4.16
CA ALA A 80 6.37 -20.27 -3.62
C ALA A 80 6.21 -20.97 -2.25
N ARG A 81 5.17 -20.60 -1.49
CA ARG A 81 4.79 -21.28 -0.25
C ARG A 81 3.74 -22.35 -0.51
N LYS A 82 2.67 -22.01 -1.24
CA LYS A 82 1.50 -22.88 -1.47
C LYS A 82 1.87 -24.16 -2.21
N MET A 83 2.90 -24.10 -3.06
CA MET A 83 3.38 -25.29 -3.77
C MET A 83 3.89 -26.41 -2.84
N TYR A 84 4.22 -26.09 -1.59
CA TYR A 84 4.65 -27.05 -0.55
C TYR A 84 3.52 -27.49 0.39
N ILE A 85 2.29 -27.02 0.20
CA ILE A 85 1.16 -27.35 1.07
C ILE A 85 0.30 -28.40 0.38
N GLU A 86 0.43 -29.68 0.83
CA GLU A 86 -0.32 -30.80 0.25
C GLU A 86 -1.83 -30.50 0.28
N GLY A 87 -2.49 -30.64 -0.88
CA GLY A 87 -3.91 -30.36 -1.06
C GLY A 87 -4.23 -28.96 -1.61
N ASP A 88 -3.32 -27.99 -1.52
CA ASP A 88 -3.50 -26.66 -2.14
C ASP A 88 -3.56 -26.78 -3.68
N PRO A 89 -4.36 -25.95 -4.36
CA PRO A 89 -4.36 -25.91 -5.84
C PRO A 89 -2.98 -25.69 -6.44
N ALA A 90 -2.15 -24.82 -5.87
CA ALA A 90 -0.79 -24.57 -6.36
C ALA A 90 0.14 -25.79 -6.19
N TYR A 91 -0.03 -26.56 -5.10
CA TYR A 91 0.68 -27.83 -4.90
C TYR A 91 0.38 -28.84 -6.02
N LYS A 92 -0.91 -29.06 -6.32
CA LYS A 92 -1.36 -29.98 -7.37
C LYS A 92 -0.88 -29.54 -8.75
N TRP A 93 -1.01 -28.22 -9.02
CA TRP A 93 -0.54 -27.64 -10.27
C TRP A 93 0.97 -27.82 -10.45
N HIS A 94 1.75 -27.61 -9.38
CA HIS A 94 3.19 -27.78 -9.38
C HIS A 94 3.59 -29.23 -9.72
N GLN A 95 2.97 -30.21 -9.05
CA GLN A 95 3.24 -31.63 -9.34
C GLN A 95 2.96 -32.00 -10.78
N GLN A 96 1.92 -31.45 -11.40
CA GLN A 96 1.54 -31.73 -12.77
C GLN A 96 2.50 -31.13 -13.81
N HIS A 97 3.09 -29.96 -13.52
CA HIS A 97 3.86 -29.18 -14.48
C HIS A 97 5.37 -29.25 -14.26
N PHE A 98 5.81 -29.41 -13.03
CA PHE A 98 7.21 -29.44 -12.64
C PHE A 98 7.65 -30.79 -12.03
N GLY A 99 6.73 -31.53 -11.44
CA GLY A 99 7.03 -32.77 -10.72
C GLY A 99 6.90 -32.62 -9.20
N PRO A 100 7.26 -33.68 -8.44
CA PRO A 100 7.09 -33.66 -6.98
C PRO A 100 8.06 -32.70 -6.30
N GLN A 101 7.58 -32.03 -5.26
CA GLN A 101 8.28 -30.98 -4.50
C GLN A 101 9.58 -31.47 -3.82
N SER A 102 9.68 -32.77 -3.55
CA SER A 102 10.91 -33.39 -3.06
C SER A 102 12.03 -33.50 -4.12
N LYS A 103 11.72 -33.25 -5.39
CA LYS A 103 12.68 -33.29 -6.51
C LYS A 103 12.84 -31.94 -7.21
N VAL A 104 11.75 -31.20 -7.35
CA VAL A 104 11.70 -29.91 -8.02
C VAL A 104 11.04 -28.92 -7.06
N GLY A 105 11.83 -28.04 -6.47
CA GLY A 105 11.35 -27.04 -5.53
C GLY A 105 11.25 -25.64 -6.12
N PHE A 106 10.99 -24.65 -5.29
CA PHE A 106 10.88 -23.27 -5.76
C PHE A 106 12.20 -22.75 -6.36
N LYS A 107 13.35 -23.18 -5.83
CA LYS A 107 14.68 -22.87 -6.42
C LYS A 107 14.77 -23.21 -7.91
N ASP A 108 14.06 -24.27 -8.35
CA ASP A 108 14.04 -24.72 -9.75
C ASP A 108 13.01 -23.96 -10.58
N VAL A 109 12.01 -23.33 -9.94
CA VAL A 109 11.04 -22.42 -10.57
C VAL A 109 11.68 -21.06 -10.87
N ILE A 110 12.54 -20.54 -9.98
CA ILE A 110 13.21 -19.25 -10.13
C ILE A 110 13.83 -19.04 -11.52
N PRO A 111 14.60 -19.98 -12.10
CA PRO A 111 15.17 -19.82 -13.43
C PRO A 111 14.14 -19.74 -14.56
N THR A 112 12.88 -20.11 -14.34
CA THR A 112 11.81 -20.01 -15.35
C THR A 112 11.22 -18.60 -15.45
N PHE A 113 11.46 -17.75 -14.46
CA PHE A 113 11.14 -16.34 -14.46
C PHE A 113 12.08 -15.59 -15.42
N LYS A 114 11.66 -15.35 -16.64
CA LYS A 114 12.54 -14.80 -17.71
C LYS A 114 12.34 -13.30 -17.93
N GLY A 115 11.11 -12.80 -17.80
CA GLY A 115 10.80 -11.40 -18.12
C GLY A 115 11.16 -11.04 -19.56
N GLU A 116 10.91 -11.94 -20.51
CA GLU A 116 11.33 -11.81 -21.91
C GLU A 116 10.66 -10.68 -22.66
N LYS A 117 9.48 -10.21 -22.17
CA LYS A 117 8.73 -9.08 -22.72
C LYS A 117 8.83 -7.83 -21.82
N PHE A 118 9.71 -7.85 -20.83
CA PHE A 118 9.84 -6.73 -19.89
C PHE A 118 10.40 -5.48 -20.57
N ASP A 119 9.56 -4.48 -20.67
CA ASP A 119 9.88 -3.14 -21.15
C ASP A 119 9.45 -2.09 -20.11
N PRO A 120 10.36 -1.65 -19.22
CA PRO A 120 10.04 -0.69 -18.18
C PRO A 120 9.67 0.70 -18.71
N GLU A 121 10.21 1.10 -19.87
CA GLU A 121 9.86 2.38 -20.50
C GLU A 121 8.40 2.36 -20.96
N HIS A 122 7.99 1.31 -21.66
CA HIS A 122 6.60 1.15 -22.11
C HIS A 122 5.61 1.09 -20.95
N LEU A 123 5.92 0.31 -19.90
CA LEU A 123 5.08 0.21 -18.71
C LEU A 123 4.91 1.56 -18.02
N MET A 124 6.00 2.31 -17.83
CA MET A 124 5.93 3.63 -17.20
C MET A 124 5.17 4.65 -18.05
N ASP A 125 5.22 4.57 -19.40
CA ASP A 125 4.39 5.39 -20.27
C ASP A 125 2.90 5.12 -20.06
N LEU A 126 2.51 3.86 -19.99
CA LEU A 126 1.13 3.45 -19.73
C LEU A 126 0.65 3.96 -18.36
N TYR A 127 1.45 3.77 -17.32
CA TYR A 127 1.10 4.15 -15.95
C TYR A 127 1.04 5.66 -15.77
N GLN A 128 1.96 6.41 -16.37
CA GLN A 128 1.92 7.88 -16.36
C GLN A 128 0.67 8.41 -17.08
N LYS A 129 0.33 7.84 -18.26
CA LYS A 129 -0.89 8.20 -19.00
C LYS A 129 -2.16 7.90 -18.21
N ALA A 130 -2.19 6.81 -17.46
CA ALA A 130 -3.28 6.50 -16.55
C ALA A 130 -3.34 7.45 -15.34
N GLY A 131 -2.37 8.34 -15.18
CA GLY A 131 -2.34 9.37 -14.16
C GLY A 131 -1.55 9.04 -12.90
N ALA A 132 -0.82 7.92 -12.85
CA ALA A 132 0.03 7.62 -11.70
C ALA A 132 1.09 8.72 -11.48
N LYS A 133 1.23 9.16 -10.23
CA LYS A 133 2.24 10.14 -9.80
C LYS A 133 3.44 9.49 -9.14
N TYR A 134 3.28 8.27 -8.69
CA TYR A 134 4.35 7.42 -8.16
C TYR A 134 4.15 5.97 -8.60
N PHE A 135 5.24 5.26 -8.65
CA PHE A 135 5.28 3.86 -9.04
C PHE A 135 6.05 3.05 -8.02
N PHE A 136 5.57 1.85 -7.70
CA PHE A 136 6.25 0.89 -6.85
C PHE A 136 6.78 -0.30 -7.62
N SER A 137 8.08 -0.57 -7.46
CA SER A 137 8.67 -1.86 -7.81
C SER A 137 8.66 -2.78 -6.60
N MET A 138 8.42 -4.08 -6.82
CA MET A 138 8.81 -5.08 -5.85
C MET A 138 10.33 -5.07 -5.69
N GLY A 139 10.83 -4.87 -4.50
CA GLY A 139 12.23 -5.09 -4.15
C GLY A 139 12.46 -6.57 -3.85
N VAL A 140 11.77 -7.08 -2.84
CA VAL A 140 11.82 -8.48 -2.42
C VAL A 140 10.48 -8.87 -1.82
N HIS A 141 9.97 -10.05 -2.19
CA HIS A 141 8.80 -10.65 -1.55
C HIS A 141 9.20 -11.63 -0.43
N HIS A 142 8.24 -12.30 0.21
CA HIS A 142 8.52 -13.33 1.22
C HIS A 142 9.34 -14.51 0.69
N ASP A 143 9.43 -14.66 -0.64
CA ASP A 143 10.17 -15.72 -1.33
C ASP A 143 11.69 -15.54 -1.33
N ASN A 144 12.19 -14.53 -0.60
CA ASN A 144 13.62 -14.31 -0.37
C ASN A 144 14.44 -14.06 -1.66
N PHE A 145 13.80 -13.61 -2.75
CA PHE A 145 14.44 -13.33 -4.02
C PHE A 145 14.49 -11.82 -4.29
N ASP A 146 15.71 -11.27 -4.40
CA ASP A 146 15.92 -9.85 -4.63
C ASP A 146 15.74 -9.45 -6.09
N MET A 147 14.91 -8.44 -6.35
CA MET A 147 14.68 -7.91 -7.69
C MET A 147 15.71 -6.85 -8.12
N TRP A 148 16.75 -6.64 -7.33
CA TRP A 148 17.86 -5.69 -7.59
C TRP A 148 19.22 -6.38 -7.58
N ASN A 149 20.26 -5.63 -7.92
CA ASN A 149 21.65 -6.10 -7.87
C ASN A 149 22.16 -6.16 -6.41
N SER A 150 21.59 -7.05 -5.64
CA SER A 150 21.94 -7.27 -4.23
C SER A 150 23.28 -7.99 -4.11
N ARG A 151 24.12 -7.51 -3.15
CA ARG A 151 25.37 -8.18 -2.75
C ARG A 151 25.19 -9.12 -1.56
N HIS A 152 24.01 -9.18 -0.98
CA HIS A 152 23.71 -9.92 0.25
C HIS A 152 23.19 -11.33 0.01
N THR A 153 22.74 -11.63 -1.19
CA THR A 153 22.26 -12.96 -1.59
C THR A 153 22.59 -13.25 -3.05
N ARG A 154 22.87 -14.53 -3.36
CA ARG A 154 22.97 -14.99 -4.76
C ARG A 154 21.61 -15.08 -5.47
N TRP A 155 20.52 -15.16 -4.68
CA TRP A 155 19.15 -15.27 -5.14
C TRP A 155 18.62 -13.90 -5.52
N ASN A 156 19.03 -13.41 -6.69
CA ASN A 156 18.62 -12.11 -7.18
C ASN A 156 18.43 -12.08 -8.71
N ALA A 157 17.68 -11.10 -9.19
CA ALA A 157 17.28 -10.96 -10.58
C ALA A 157 18.45 -10.67 -11.56
N VAL A 158 19.61 -10.27 -11.07
CA VAL A 158 20.82 -10.08 -11.89
C VAL A 158 21.53 -11.39 -12.12
N ASN A 159 21.57 -12.26 -11.11
CA ASN A 159 22.24 -13.57 -11.19
C ASN A 159 21.38 -14.63 -11.88
N MET A 160 20.06 -14.55 -11.70
CA MET A 160 19.11 -15.59 -12.10
C MET A 160 17.89 -14.99 -12.82
N GLY A 161 17.11 -15.84 -13.45
CA GLY A 161 15.88 -15.43 -14.11
C GLY A 161 16.12 -14.44 -15.24
N PRO A 162 15.64 -13.18 -15.15
CA PRO A 162 15.75 -12.18 -16.21
C PRO A 162 17.17 -11.66 -16.43
N LYS A 163 18.08 -11.89 -15.49
CA LYS A 163 19.47 -11.40 -15.48
C LYS A 163 19.55 -9.89 -15.69
N LYS A 164 18.71 -9.15 -14.98
CA LYS A 164 18.59 -7.70 -15.05
C LYS A 164 18.37 -7.12 -13.66
N ASP A 165 18.85 -5.91 -13.44
CA ASP A 165 18.50 -5.09 -12.26
C ASP A 165 17.11 -4.48 -12.47
N ILE A 166 16.07 -5.19 -12.04
CA ILE A 166 14.67 -4.81 -12.28
C ILE A 166 14.32 -3.53 -11.53
N VAL A 167 14.73 -3.41 -10.26
CA VAL A 167 14.49 -2.20 -9.45
C VAL A 167 15.16 -0.98 -10.10
N GLY A 168 16.41 -1.12 -10.52
CA GLY A 168 17.15 -0.04 -11.18
C GLY A 168 16.53 0.39 -12.49
N LEU A 169 16.07 -0.56 -13.31
CA LEU A 169 15.41 -0.28 -14.59
C LEU A 169 14.07 0.44 -14.40
N PHE A 170 13.23 -0.03 -13.48
CA PHE A 170 11.96 0.63 -13.14
C PHE A 170 12.19 2.04 -12.57
N ARG A 171 13.17 2.18 -11.66
CA ARG A 171 13.54 3.48 -11.10
C ARG A 171 13.93 4.47 -12.20
N HIS A 172 14.82 4.06 -13.10
CA HIS A 172 15.26 4.91 -14.22
C HIS A 172 14.06 5.37 -15.05
N ALA A 173 13.19 4.45 -15.46
CA ALA A 173 12.04 4.73 -16.29
C ALA A 173 11.00 5.66 -15.59
N ALA A 174 10.78 5.47 -14.28
CA ALA A 174 9.88 6.31 -13.49
C ALA A 174 10.42 7.75 -13.34
N LEU A 175 11.67 7.90 -12.94
CA LEU A 175 12.30 9.21 -12.73
C LEU A 175 12.41 10.02 -14.02
N LYS A 176 12.70 9.37 -15.17
CA LYS A 176 12.71 10.00 -16.50
C LYS A 176 11.37 10.67 -16.84
N ARG A 177 10.27 10.19 -16.27
CA ARG A 177 8.90 10.72 -16.45
C ARG A 177 8.45 11.65 -15.32
N GLY A 178 9.34 12.01 -14.42
CA GLY A 178 9.02 12.84 -13.27
C GLY A 178 8.10 12.17 -12.23
N MET A 179 7.96 10.84 -12.29
CA MET A 179 7.23 10.07 -11.29
C MET A 179 8.11 9.84 -10.07
N LYS A 180 7.50 9.84 -8.89
CA LYS A 180 8.15 9.39 -7.66
C LYS A 180 8.31 7.87 -7.68
N PHE A 181 9.40 7.38 -7.09
CA PHE A 181 9.76 5.96 -7.11
C PHE A 181 9.66 5.35 -5.72
N GLY A 182 8.86 4.32 -5.60
CA GLY A 182 8.72 3.50 -4.40
C GLY A 182 9.29 2.09 -4.58
N VAL A 183 9.69 1.50 -3.48
CA VAL A 183 10.11 0.09 -3.41
C VAL A 183 9.40 -0.57 -2.25
N SER A 184 8.94 -1.81 -2.46
CA SER A 184 8.35 -2.62 -1.41
C SER A 184 9.27 -3.74 -0.97
N GLU A 185 9.30 -3.99 0.33
CA GLU A 185 9.96 -5.13 0.93
C GLU A 185 8.94 -5.95 1.74
N HIS A 186 9.01 -7.26 1.62
CA HIS A 186 8.21 -8.24 2.34
C HIS A 186 9.12 -9.29 3.01
N LEU A 187 10.41 -9.00 3.06
CA LEU A 187 11.45 -9.95 3.44
C LEU A 187 11.42 -10.35 4.92
N TRP A 188 11.00 -9.44 5.81
CA TRP A 188 11.15 -9.59 7.26
C TRP A 188 10.58 -10.91 7.80
N ILE A 189 9.48 -11.40 7.22
CA ILE A 189 8.79 -12.61 7.64
C ILE A 189 9.22 -13.87 6.87
N SER A 190 10.10 -13.74 5.86
CA SER A 190 10.54 -14.85 5.01
C SER A 190 11.03 -16.05 5.81
N TYR A 191 11.73 -15.82 6.92
CA TYR A 191 12.25 -16.87 7.80
C TYR A 191 11.16 -17.85 8.27
N LYS A 192 9.99 -17.34 8.64
CA LYS A 192 8.84 -18.15 9.02
C LYS A 192 8.03 -18.64 7.82
N TRP A 193 7.98 -17.83 6.80
CA TRP A 193 7.13 -18.06 5.64
C TRP A 193 7.53 -19.33 4.87
N PHE A 194 8.83 -19.61 4.78
CA PHE A 194 9.35 -20.81 4.14
C PHE A 194 9.31 -22.08 4.98
N GLY A 195 8.81 -22.07 6.22
CA GLY A 195 8.75 -23.26 7.09
C GLY A 195 8.14 -24.50 6.43
N VAL A 196 7.17 -24.31 5.51
CA VAL A 196 6.54 -25.42 4.76
C VAL A 196 7.49 -26.13 3.79
N SER A 197 8.55 -25.47 3.32
CA SER A 197 9.55 -26.10 2.43
C SER A 197 10.44 -27.13 3.13
N HIS A 198 10.40 -27.17 4.45
CA HIS A 198 11.11 -28.14 5.30
C HIS A 198 10.27 -29.37 5.67
N ASP A 199 9.04 -29.46 5.17
CA ASP A 199 8.13 -30.59 5.41
C ASP A 199 8.34 -31.70 4.35
N SER A 200 7.38 -32.58 4.21
CA SER A 200 7.30 -33.67 3.25
C SER A 200 5.85 -33.97 2.93
N ASP A 201 5.58 -34.65 1.81
CA ASP A 201 4.26 -35.21 1.54
C ASP A 201 3.82 -36.14 2.68
N LYS A 202 2.54 -36.05 3.05
CA LYS A 202 1.94 -36.93 4.06
C LYS A 202 1.35 -38.19 3.44
N THR A 203 1.03 -38.13 2.15
CA THR A 203 0.38 -39.20 1.40
C THR A 203 1.08 -39.45 0.06
N GLY A 204 0.73 -40.57 -0.62
CA GLY A 204 1.21 -40.86 -1.96
C GLY A 204 2.65 -41.42 -2.03
N PRO A 205 3.22 -41.51 -3.24
CA PRO A 205 4.48 -42.23 -3.49
C PRO A 205 5.72 -41.53 -2.91
N TYR A 206 5.63 -40.28 -2.55
CA TYR A 206 6.72 -39.48 -1.96
C TYR A 206 6.48 -39.17 -0.48
N ALA A 207 5.52 -39.82 0.17
CA ALA A 207 5.24 -39.64 1.60
C ALA A 207 6.50 -39.79 2.45
N GLY A 208 6.78 -38.81 3.31
CA GLY A 208 7.95 -38.80 4.18
C GLY A 208 9.29 -38.46 3.50
N VAL A 209 9.29 -38.21 2.18
CA VAL A 209 10.50 -37.72 1.48
C VAL A 209 10.61 -36.22 1.69
N PRO A 210 11.68 -35.73 2.35
CA PRO A 210 11.82 -34.30 2.66
C PRO A 210 11.81 -33.43 1.38
N TYR A 211 11.19 -32.26 1.50
CA TYR A 211 11.26 -31.25 0.45
C TYR A 211 12.66 -30.59 0.41
N ASP A 212 12.94 -29.87 -0.65
CA ASP A 212 14.25 -29.28 -0.95
C ASP A 212 14.68 -28.16 0.00
N GLY A 213 13.78 -27.62 0.82
CA GLY A 213 14.12 -26.71 1.93
C GLY A 213 14.98 -27.35 3.01
N ASN A 214 15.02 -28.70 3.09
CA ASN A 214 15.90 -29.44 3.99
C ASN A 214 17.34 -29.60 3.49
N ASP A 215 17.63 -29.19 2.23
CA ASP A 215 18.98 -29.25 1.69
C ASP A 215 19.83 -28.07 2.18
N PRO A 216 20.92 -28.31 2.95
CA PRO A 216 21.77 -27.24 3.45
C PRO A 216 22.39 -26.35 2.37
N GLN A 217 22.53 -26.82 1.14
CA GLN A 217 23.04 -26.03 0.02
C GLN A 217 22.11 -24.88 -0.39
N ASN A 218 20.86 -24.92 0.07
CA ASN A 218 19.82 -23.94 -0.26
C ASN A 218 19.27 -23.18 0.97
N PHE A 219 19.94 -23.27 2.13
CA PHE A 219 19.52 -22.53 3.32
C PHE A 219 19.61 -21.02 3.17
N ASP A 220 20.38 -20.53 2.22
CA ASP A 220 20.41 -19.11 1.86
C ASP A 220 19.13 -18.64 1.12
N LEU A 221 18.29 -19.58 0.63
CA LEU A 221 16.94 -19.30 0.14
C LEU A 221 15.88 -19.68 1.16
N TYR A 222 15.92 -20.90 1.70
CA TYR A 222 14.86 -21.48 2.51
C TYR A 222 15.06 -21.34 4.02
N HIS A 223 16.20 -20.79 4.44
CA HIS A 223 16.65 -20.62 5.82
C HIS A 223 17.09 -21.95 6.49
N ASP A 224 17.98 -21.84 7.47
CA ASP A 224 18.33 -22.93 8.36
C ASP A 224 17.36 -22.95 9.54
N LEU A 225 16.28 -23.73 9.39
CA LEU A 225 15.24 -23.81 10.43
C LEU A 225 15.51 -24.98 11.38
N PRO A 226 15.20 -24.82 12.69
CA PRO A 226 15.20 -25.96 13.60
C PRO A 226 14.31 -27.10 13.10
N LYS A 227 14.70 -28.36 13.35
CA LYS A 227 13.96 -29.55 12.88
C LYS A 227 12.51 -29.63 13.35
N ASP A 228 12.22 -29.03 14.49
CA ASP A 228 10.89 -28.92 15.11
C ASP A 228 10.21 -27.57 14.85
N TYR A 229 10.73 -26.80 13.88
CA TYR A 229 10.14 -25.51 13.53
C TYR A 229 8.71 -25.71 13.02
N PRO A 230 7.70 -25.01 13.61
CA PRO A 230 6.32 -25.24 13.24
C PRO A 230 6.08 -24.81 11.78
N ALA A 231 5.50 -25.71 10.98
CA ALA A 231 5.05 -25.37 9.62
C ALA A 231 3.93 -24.33 9.63
N GLN A 232 3.25 -24.14 10.76
CA GLN A 232 2.21 -23.16 10.92
C GLN A 232 2.81 -21.74 10.93
N PHE A 233 2.37 -20.94 9.99
CA PHE A 233 2.80 -19.55 9.81
C PHE A 233 2.13 -18.60 10.81
N SER A 234 2.88 -17.66 11.36
CA SER A 234 2.38 -16.57 12.21
C SER A 234 3.03 -15.23 11.84
N TRP A 235 2.24 -14.16 11.89
CA TRP A 235 2.66 -12.79 11.61
C TRP A 235 3.28 -12.09 12.83
N ASP A 236 4.28 -12.72 13.44
CA ASP A 236 5.06 -12.14 14.53
C ASP A 236 6.55 -12.47 14.35
N ASP A 237 7.41 -11.79 15.05
CA ASP A 237 8.87 -11.97 14.98
C ASP A 237 9.44 -12.95 16.01
N LYS A 238 8.58 -13.64 16.77
CA LYS A 238 9.02 -14.59 17.79
C LYS A 238 9.75 -15.76 17.15
N GLY A 239 10.92 -16.09 17.70
CA GLY A 239 11.75 -17.17 17.19
C GLY A 239 12.56 -16.83 15.94
N ILE A 240 12.46 -15.62 15.41
CA ILE A 240 13.35 -15.15 14.34
C ILE A 240 14.71 -14.77 14.96
N PRO A 241 15.83 -15.38 14.53
CA PRO A 241 17.14 -15.13 15.14
C PRO A 241 17.68 -13.73 14.81
N ASP A 242 18.49 -13.19 15.70
CA ASP A 242 19.10 -11.85 15.50
C ASP A 242 20.00 -11.77 14.27
N SER A 243 20.63 -12.88 13.88
CA SER A 243 21.39 -12.97 12.63
C SER A 243 20.52 -12.69 11.42
N TRP A 244 19.26 -13.19 11.40
CA TRP A 244 18.31 -12.89 10.33
C TRP A 244 17.84 -11.44 10.37
N LYS A 245 17.52 -10.90 11.55
CA LYS A 245 17.11 -9.50 11.71
C LYS A 245 18.20 -8.54 11.21
N ARG A 246 19.46 -8.85 11.53
CA ARG A 246 20.63 -8.11 11.01
C ARG A 246 20.77 -8.25 9.51
N HIS A 247 20.62 -9.45 8.97
CA HIS A 247 20.68 -9.70 7.53
C HIS A 247 19.57 -8.95 6.77
N TRP A 248 18.34 -8.94 7.31
CA TRP A 248 17.24 -8.15 6.78
C TRP A 248 17.59 -6.65 6.76
N PHE A 249 18.09 -6.12 7.87
CA PHE A 249 18.47 -4.71 7.95
C PHE A 249 19.53 -4.35 6.91
N ASP A 250 20.61 -5.13 6.82
CA ASP A 250 21.71 -4.88 5.90
C ASP A 250 21.26 -4.95 4.43
N ARG A 251 20.35 -5.88 4.07
CA ARG A 251 19.77 -6.01 2.72
C ARG A 251 18.86 -4.84 2.37
N ILE A 252 17.95 -4.47 3.24
CA ILE A 252 17.01 -3.39 2.93
C ILE A 252 17.72 -2.03 2.98
N LYS A 253 18.72 -1.88 3.85
CA LYS A 253 19.60 -0.72 3.81
C LYS A 253 20.38 -0.62 2.49
N ASP A 254 20.92 -1.72 1.97
CA ASP A 254 21.57 -1.78 0.65
C ASP A 254 20.61 -1.34 -0.47
N LEU A 255 19.35 -1.77 -0.43
CA LEU A 255 18.32 -1.34 -1.35
C LEU A 255 18.08 0.18 -1.26
N VAL A 256 17.97 0.73 -0.04
CA VAL A 256 17.79 2.18 0.17
C VAL A 256 19.00 2.96 -0.32
N ASP A 257 20.21 2.52 0.01
CA ASP A 257 21.45 3.21 -0.36
C ASP A 257 21.65 3.26 -1.88
N ASN A 258 21.39 2.16 -2.58
CA ASN A 258 21.63 2.05 -4.02
C ASN A 258 20.54 2.73 -4.85
N TYR A 259 19.28 2.69 -4.42
CA TYR A 259 18.16 3.15 -5.25
C TYR A 259 17.45 4.38 -4.70
N GLN A 260 17.75 4.80 -3.48
CA GLN A 260 17.26 6.06 -2.89
C GLN A 260 15.76 6.28 -3.15
N PRO A 261 14.89 5.37 -2.75
CA PRO A 261 13.47 5.46 -3.05
C PRO A 261 12.83 6.68 -2.37
N ASP A 262 11.84 7.27 -3.06
CA ASP A 262 10.98 8.30 -2.45
C ASP A 262 10.01 7.68 -1.44
N ILE A 263 9.67 6.39 -1.62
CA ILE A 263 8.80 5.66 -0.69
C ILE A 263 9.39 4.27 -0.43
N LEU A 264 9.53 3.91 0.83
CA LEU A 264 9.81 2.53 1.26
C LEU A 264 8.56 1.96 1.92
N TYR A 265 8.09 0.85 1.38
CA TYR A 265 6.93 0.11 1.89
C TYR A 265 7.40 -1.18 2.53
N THR A 266 6.93 -1.43 3.75
CA THR A 266 7.07 -2.74 4.41
C THR A 266 5.69 -3.41 4.50
N ASP A 267 5.60 -4.66 4.06
CA ASP A 267 4.39 -5.45 4.21
C ASP A 267 4.22 -5.92 5.65
N GLY A 268 3.33 -5.25 6.38
CA GLY A 268 3.04 -5.52 7.79
C GLY A 268 3.43 -4.39 8.73
N ALA A 269 3.82 -4.75 9.95
CA ALA A 269 4.33 -3.84 10.97
C ALA A 269 5.79 -3.45 10.70
N LEU A 270 6.26 -2.42 11.41
CA LEU A 270 7.68 -2.09 11.47
C LEU A 270 8.47 -3.31 11.98
N PRO A 271 9.39 -3.88 11.19
CA PRO A 271 10.05 -5.12 11.57
C PRO A 271 11.05 -4.95 12.71
N PHE A 272 11.06 -5.90 13.64
CA PHE A 272 12.14 -6.09 14.59
C PHE A 272 12.48 -4.88 15.46
N GLU A 273 11.48 -4.06 15.78
CA GLU A 273 11.59 -2.86 16.63
C GLU A 273 12.83 -2.01 16.33
N GLU A 274 13.94 -2.27 17.01
CA GLU A 274 15.16 -1.48 16.90
C GLU A 274 15.74 -1.48 15.47
N TYR A 275 15.75 -2.62 14.79
CA TYR A 275 16.24 -2.72 13.42
C TYR A 275 15.39 -1.89 12.46
N GLY A 276 14.06 -2.00 12.55
CA GLY A 276 13.13 -1.22 11.75
C GLY A 276 13.20 0.28 12.04
N LEU A 277 13.26 0.66 13.32
CA LEU A 277 13.39 2.07 13.71
C LEU A 277 14.68 2.70 13.16
N ASN A 278 15.80 1.97 13.17
CA ASN A 278 17.05 2.42 12.59
C ASN A 278 16.97 2.49 11.06
N LEU A 279 16.29 1.57 10.40
CA LEU A 279 16.08 1.62 8.95
C LEU A 279 15.26 2.85 8.53
N VAL A 280 14.18 3.16 9.26
CA VAL A 280 13.37 4.36 8.99
C VAL A 280 14.17 5.64 9.24
N ALA A 281 14.94 5.71 10.34
CA ALA A 281 15.82 6.83 10.60
C ALA A 281 16.88 6.99 9.49
N HIS A 282 17.44 5.88 9.00
CA HIS A 282 18.38 5.86 7.88
C HIS A 282 17.75 6.45 6.60
N LEU A 283 16.54 5.98 6.23
CA LEU A 283 15.79 6.48 5.06
C LEU A 283 15.53 7.99 5.17
N TYR A 284 15.06 8.47 6.33
CA TYR A 284 14.75 9.88 6.52
C TYR A 284 16.01 10.75 6.51
N ASN A 285 17.09 10.28 7.12
CA ASN A 285 18.38 10.98 7.13
C ASN A 285 19.01 11.06 5.74
N ASP A 286 18.95 9.97 4.97
CA ASP A 286 19.43 9.97 3.59
C ASP A 286 18.62 10.95 2.73
N SER A 287 17.30 10.93 2.88
CA SER A 287 16.44 11.89 2.21
C SER A 287 16.76 13.33 2.61
N ALA A 288 16.93 13.63 3.91
CA ALA A 288 17.29 14.96 4.38
C ALA A 288 18.65 15.41 3.81
N ARG A 289 19.65 14.53 3.79
CA ARG A 289 20.96 14.79 3.19
C ARG A 289 20.87 15.20 1.72
N ARG A 290 20.05 14.50 0.94
CA ARG A 290 19.85 14.75 -0.50
C ARG A 290 19.03 16.01 -0.79
N HIS A 291 18.18 16.44 0.13
CA HIS A 291 17.23 17.54 -0.07
C HIS A 291 17.47 18.74 0.85
N GLY A 292 18.74 19.03 1.19
CA GLY A 292 19.12 20.24 1.93
C GLY A 292 18.51 20.33 3.33
N GLY A 293 18.37 19.22 4.03
CA GLY A 293 17.82 19.12 5.38
C GLY A 293 16.32 18.79 5.43
N LYS A 294 15.63 18.75 4.28
CA LYS A 294 14.19 18.44 4.19
C LYS A 294 13.98 16.95 3.91
N VAL A 295 13.12 16.30 4.67
CA VAL A 295 12.73 14.91 4.39
C VAL A 295 11.66 14.88 3.30
N GLU A 296 11.99 14.30 2.16
CA GLU A 296 11.07 14.06 1.04
C GLU A 296 10.72 12.57 0.90
N ALA A 297 11.30 11.69 1.71
CA ALA A 297 10.98 10.28 1.72
C ALA A 297 9.75 9.98 2.57
N VAL A 298 9.07 8.90 2.23
CA VAL A 298 7.91 8.34 2.94
C VAL A 298 8.23 6.90 3.34
N TYR A 299 7.90 6.52 4.56
CA TYR A 299 7.83 5.14 5.01
C TYR A 299 6.37 4.77 5.29
N THR A 300 5.96 3.58 4.87
CA THR A 300 4.60 3.08 5.13
C THR A 300 4.62 1.84 6.00
N SER A 301 3.67 1.74 6.93
CA SER A 301 3.42 0.57 7.76
C SER A 301 1.92 0.28 7.81
N LYS A 302 1.57 -0.99 7.95
CA LYS A 302 0.18 -1.45 8.10
C LYS A 302 -0.30 -1.41 9.55
N LEU A 303 0.55 -1.09 10.51
CA LEU A 303 0.20 -1.03 11.92
C LEU A 303 0.02 0.44 12.37
N LYS A 304 -1.16 0.72 12.94
CA LYS A 304 -1.51 2.07 13.38
C LYS A 304 -0.54 2.61 14.44
N GLU A 305 -0.07 1.74 15.31
CA GLU A 305 0.85 2.07 16.39
C GLU A 305 2.23 2.51 15.87
N ASP A 306 2.67 1.98 14.73
CA ASP A 306 3.93 2.37 14.10
C ASP A 306 3.87 3.80 13.57
N CYS A 307 2.72 4.21 13.03
CA CYS A 307 2.50 5.53 12.46
C CYS A 307 1.81 6.50 13.43
N ALA A 308 1.74 6.13 14.73
CA ALA A 308 1.23 7.02 15.75
C ALA A 308 2.01 8.33 15.77
N GLU A 309 1.32 9.42 16.07
CA GLU A 309 1.90 10.77 16.13
C GLU A 309 2.58 11.23 14.80
N GLY A 310 2.25 10.57 13.66
CA GLY A 310 2.73 10.97 12.35
C GLY A 310 4.15 10.50 12.01
N THR A 311 4.68 9.49 12.68
CA THR A 311 6.04 8.94 12.46
C THR A 311 6.22 8.26 11.11
N CYS A 312 5.14 7.85 10.45
CA CYS A 312 5.07 7.29 9.10
C CYS A 312 3.68 7.47 8.49
N VAL A 313 3.46 6.94 7.31
CA VAL A 313 2.14 6.90 6.64
C VAL A 313 1.49 5.54 6.87
N LEU A 314 0.28 5.55 7.42
CA LEU A 314 -0.50 4.33 7.60
C LEU A 314 -1.01 3.81 6.27
N ASP A 315 -0.81 2.53 6.02
CA ASP A 315 -1.32 1.81 4.85
C ASP A 315 -2.44 0.83 5.25
N PHE A 316 -3.59 0.92 4.59
CA PHE A 316 -4.74 0.04 4.80
C PHE A 316 -4.81 -0.99 3.68
N GLU A 317 -4.23 -2.16 3.86
CA GLU A 317 -4.33 -3.20 2.85
C GLU A 317 -5.78 -3.54 2.50
N ARG A 318 -6.14 -3.35 1.21
CA ARG A 318 -7.48 -3.63 0.67
C ARG A 318 -8.58 -3.04 1.57
N GLY A 319 -8.33 -1.82 2.06
CA GLY A 319 -9.14 -1.20 3.09
C GLY A 319 -9.49 0.26 2.83
N LEU A 320 -10.17 0.86 3.78
CA LEU A 320 -10.69 2.22 3.71
C LEU A 320 -10.77 2.83 5.11
N ALA A 321 -10.49 4.11 5.24
CA ALA A 321 -10.79 4.87 6.45
C ALA A 321 -12.29 5.13 6.56
N ASP A 322 -12.85 5.06 7.78
CA ASP A 322 -14.29 5.26 8.02
C ASP A 322 -14.78 6.68 7.76
N ALA A 323 -13.91 7.65 7.99
CA ALA A 323 -14.16 9.08 7.88
C ALA A 323 -12.97 9.78 7.23
N ILE A 324 -13.02 11.09 7.14
CA ILE A 324 -11.86 11.91 6.78
C ILE A 324 -10.77 11.68 7.84
N ALA A 325 -9.67 11.07 7.43
CA ALA A 325 -8.53 10.85 8.32
C ALA A 325 -7.78 12.18 8.55
N PRO A 326 -7.32 12.44 9.79
CA PRO A 326 -6.60 13.69 10.10
C PRO A 326 -5.23 13.74 9.42
N ASN A 327 -4.56 12.59 9.29
CA ASN A 327 -3.28 12.44 8.60
C ASN A 327 -3.48 11.82 7.22
N PRO A 328 -2.60 12.10 6.25
CA PRO A 328 -2.57 11.38 4.99
C PRO A 328 -2.33 9.88 5.24
N TRP A 329 -2.98 9.05 4.47
CA TRP A 329 -2.86 7.61 4.52
C TRP A 329 -2.84 7.02 3.11
N GLN A 330 -2.51 5.77 2.99
CA GLN A 330 -2.54 5.03 1.74
C GLN A 330 -3.44 3.81 1.87
N THR A 331 -4.02 3.36 0.79
CA THR A 331 -4.50 1.99 0.66
C THR A 331 -3.84 1.35 -0.54
N ASP A 332 -3.36 0.15 -0.33
CA ASP A 332 -2.88 -0.72 -1.38
C ASP A 332 -3.94 -1.77 -1.72
N THR A 333 -4.13 -2.01 -3.00
CA THR A 333 -5.01 -3.04 -3.52
C THR A 333 -4.58 -3.48 -4.92
N CYS A 334 -5.17 -4.54 -5.44
CA CYS A 334 -4.86 -5.08 -6.76
C CYS A 334 -6.08 -5.08 -7.67
N VAL A 335 -5.85 -5.00 -8.97
CA VAL A 335 -6.94 -5.18 -9.95
C VAL A 335 -7.47 -6.62 -9.95
N GLY A 336 -6.63 -7.60 -9.61
CA GLY A 336 -6.97 -9.02 -9.52
C GLY A 336 -6.34 -9.70 -8.30
N SER A 337 -5.20 -10.34 -8.46
CA SER A 337 -4.38 -10.91 -7.39
C SER A 337 -3.14 -10.07 -7.14
N TRP A 338 -2.41 -10.31 -6.02
CA TRP A 338 -1.13 -9.64 -5.80
C TRP A 338 -0.10 -10.07 -6.84
N HIS A 339 0.29 -11.34 -6.92
CA HIS A 339 1.00 -11.87 -8.07
C HIS A 339 0.03 -12.34 -9.15
N TYR A 340 0.47 -12.32 -10.41
CA TYR A 340 -0.38 -12.63 -11.55
C TYR A 340 -0.99 -14.04 -11.46
N GLN A 341 -2.29 -14.10 -11.75
CA GLN A 341 -3.04 -15.34 -11.87
C GLN A 341 -3.87 -15.30 -13.15
N ARG A 342 -3.66 -16.28 -14.03
CA ARG A 342 -4.19 -16.30 -15.40
C ARG A 342 -5.71 -16.10 -15.48
N ASP A 343 -6.46 -16.85 -14.69
CA ASP A 343 -7.92 -16.93 -14.80
C ASP A 343 -8.66 -16.14 -13.73
N ILE A 344 -7.98 -15.17 -13.10
CA ILE A 344 -8.60 -14.37 -12.05
C ILE A 344 -9.63 -13.40 -12.62
N LYS A 345 -10.69 -13.16 -11.84
CA LYS A 345 -11.64 -12.09 -12.12
C LYS A 345 -11.04 -10.75 -11.71
N TYR A 346 -10.91 -9.84 -12.65
CA TYR A 346 -10.47 -8.47 -12.40
C TYR A 346 -11.61 -7.58 -11.88
N LYS A 347 -11.24 -6.55 -11.11
CA LYS A 347 -12.13 -5.42 -10.80
C LYS A 347 -12.50 -4.69 -12.08
N SER A 348 -13.73 -4.18 -12.13
CA SER A 348 -14.14 -3.32 -13.25
C SER A 348 -13.44 -1.95 -13.18
N PRO A 349 -13.28 -1.25 -14.32
CA PRO A 349 -12.79 0.13 -14.33
C PRO A 349 -13.64 1.04 -13.43
N LYS A 350 -14.96 0.84 -13.39
CA LYS A 350 -15.87 1.57 -12.50
C LYS A 350 -15.49 1.36 -11.03
N THR A 351 -15.32 0.11 -10.60
CA THR A 351 -14.92 -0.20 -9.22
C THR A 351 -13.63 0.51 -8.84
N VAL A 352 -12.62 0.50 -9.71
CA VAL A 352 -11.33 1.17 -9.48
C VAL A 352 -11.48 2.68 -9.36
N ILE A 353 -12.26 3.31 -10.25
CA ILE A 353 -12.50 4.76 -10.24
C ILE A 353 -13.27 5.16 -8.98
N ASP A 354 -14.32 4.40 -8.62
CA ASP A 354 -15.09 4.62 -7.40
C ASP A 354 -14.19 4.54 -6.16
N MET A 355 -13.27 3.56 -6.11
CA MET A 355 -12.28 3.43 -5.05
C MET A 355 -11.35 4.64 -4.98
N LEU A 356 -10.79 5.09 -6.11
CA LEU A 356 -9.89 6.23 -6.15
C LEU A 356 -10.57 7.49 -5.60
N VAL A 357 -11.77 7.79 -6.07
CA VAL A 357 -12.52 8.98 -5.65
C VAL A 357 -12.88 8.92 -4.16
N ASP A 358 -13.37 7.76 -3.69
CA ASP A 358 -13.78 7.59 -2.29
C ASP A 358 -12.58 7.69 -1.33
N ILE A 359 -11.43 7.10 -1.68
CA ILE A 359 -10.18 7.16 -0.92
C ILE A 359 -9.67 8.61 -0.84
N VAL A 360 -9.62 9.31 -1.97
CA VAL A 360 -9.12 10.69 -2.03
C VAL A 360 -10.01 11.64 -1.23
N SER A 361 -11.33 11.45 -1.27
CA SER A 361 -12.30 12.24 -0.47
C SER A 361 -12.09 12.10 1.04
N ARG A 362 -11.44 11.01 1.50
CA ARG A 362 -11.13 10.71 2.91
C ARG A 362 -9.68 11.01 3.30
N ASN A 363 -8.95 11.80 2.52
CA ASN A 363 -7.55 12.17 2.73
C ASN A 363 -6.55 11.07 2.40
N GLY A 364 -6.93 10.06 1.61
CA GLY A 364 -6.08 8.93 1.25
C GLY A 364 -5.43 9.04 -0.13
N ASN A 365 -4.45 8.16 -0.36
CA ASN A 365 -3.86 7.85 -1.66
C ASN A 365 -4.19 6.40 -2.04
N LEU A 366 -4.49 6.14 -3.30
CA LEU A 366 -4.64 4.79 -3.82
C LEU A 366 -3.32 4.32 -4.43
N LEU A 367 -2.81 3.18 -3.97
CA LEU A 367 -1.75 2.40 -4.61
C LEU A 367 -2.37 1.16 -5.25
N LEU A 368 -2.46 1.15 -6.58
CA LEU A 368 -3.14 0.10 -7.33
C LEU A 368 -2.13 -0.85 -7.98
N ASN A 369 -2.17 -2.11 -7.60
CA ASN A 369 -1.32 -3.14 -8.17
C ASN A 369 -1.88 -3.67 -9.50
N PHE A 370 -1.04 -3.61 -10.55
CA PHE A 370 -1.17 -4.35 -11.79
C PHE A 370 -0.10 -5.45 -11.78
N PRO A 371 -0.46 -6.70 -11.46
CA PRO A 371 0.51 -7.78 -11.34
C PRO A 371 1.02 -8.20 -12.72
N LEU A 372 2.33 -8.18 -12.92
CA LEU A 372 2.89 -8.61 -14.20
C LEU A 372 2.94 -10.14 -14.30
N PRO A 373 2.53 -10.73 -15.45
CA PRO A 373 2.86 -12.12 -15.79
C PRO A 373 4.36 -12.38 -15.75
N GLY A 374 4.76 -13.63 -15.69
CA GLY A 374 6.18 -14.03 -15.74
C GLY A 374 6.95 -13.45 -16.92
N SER A 375 6.27 -13.17 -18.02
CA SER A 375 6.85 -12.53 -19.22
C SER A 375 7.23 -11.05 -19.01
N GLY A 376 6.60 -10.35 -18.07
CA GLY A 376 6.88 -8.94 -17.78
C GLY A 376 6.05 -7.93 -18.59
N ALA A 377 4.98 -8.37 -19.26
CA ALA A 377 4.05 -7.49 -19.95
C ALA A 377 2.62 -7.68 -19.43
N LEU A 378 1.85 -6.60 -19.34
CA LEU A 378 0.43 -6.63 -18.97
C LEU A 378 -0.38 -7.49 -19.95
N ASP A 379 -1.42 -8.16 -19.46
CA ASP A 379 -2.38 -8.85 -20.30
C ASP A 379 -3.40 -7.88 -20.91
N ASP A 380 -4.17 -8.34 -21.91
CA ASP A 380 -5.14 -7.50 -22.63
C ASP A 380 -6.24 -6.96 -21.71
N ARG A 381 -6.60 -7.69 -20.65
CA ARG A 381 -7.64 -7.27 -19.70
C ARG A 381 -7.11 -6.16 -18.78
N GLU A 382 -5.87 -6.26 -18.34
CA GLU A 382 -5.21 -5.21 -17.56
C GLU A 382 -5.02 -3.94 -18.41
N LEU A 383 -4.62 -4.08 -19.67
CA LEU A 383 -4.51 -2.97 -20.62
C LEU A 383 -5.86 -2.28 -20.84
N ALA A 384 -6.96 -3.03 -20.95
CA ALA A 384 -8.30 -2.46 -21.09
C ALA A 384 -8.72 -1.66 -19.84
N ILE A 385 -8.47 -2.17 -18.65
CA ILE A 385 -8.73 -1.45 -17.38
C ILE A 385 -7.92 -0.15 -17.34
N LEU A 386 -6.64 -0.22 -17.66
CA LEU A 386 -5.73 0.92 -17.66
C LEU A 386 -6.14 1.99 -18.66
N ALA A 387 -6.62 1.59 -19.84
CA ALA A 387 -7.14 2.49 -20.87
C ALA A 387 -8.37 3.27 -20.41
N GLU A 388 -9.31 2.60 -19.70
CA GLU A 388 -10.49 3.27 -19.17
C GLU A 388 -10.15 4.24 -18.03
N ILE A 389 -9.21 3.88 -17.14
CA ILE A 389 -8.69 4.79 -16.11
C ILE A 389 -8.04 6.01 -16.79
N THR A 390 -7.27 5.80 -17.86
CA THR A 390 -6.61 6.87 -18.62
C THR A 390 -7.63 7.86 -19.20
N LYS A 391 -8.69 7.37 -19.83
CA LYS A 391 -9.77 8.21 -20.37
C LYS A 391 -10.44 9.05 -19.27
N TRP A 392 -10.76 8.39 -18.14
CA TRP A 392 -11.41 9.06 -17.02
C TRP A 392 -10.53 10.13 -16.39
N MET A 393 -9.24 9.83 -16.16
CA MET A 393 -8.28 10.76 -15.58
C MET A 393 -8.00 11.96 -16.48
N ALA A 394 -8.02 11.80 -17.81
CA ALA A 394 -7.87 12.90 -18.74
C ALA A 394 -8.93 13.99 -18.56
N VAL A 395 -10.12 13.64 -18.08
CA VAL A 395 -11.24 14.56 -17.84
C VAL A 395 -11.28 15.04 -16.38
N ASN A 396 -11.12 14.11 -15.42
CA ASN A 396 -11.50 14.35 -14.03
C ASN A 396 -10.31 14.61 -13.07
N SER A 397 -9.08 14.52 -13.53
CA SER A 397 -7.87 14.58 -12.69
C SER A 397 -7.69 15.91 -11.95
N GLU A 398 -8.29 17.02 -12.41
CA GLU A 398 -8.29 18.31 -11.72
C GLU A 398 -8.90 18.20 -10.32
N GLY A 399 -9.96 17.38 -10.16
CA GLY A 399 -10.63 17.12 -8.89
C GLY A 399 -9.89 16.11 -7.98
N ILE A 400 -8.82 15.48 -8.50
CA ILE A 400 -8.04 14.46 -7.77
C ILE A 400 -6.74 15.07 -7.21
N TYR A 401 -5.84 15.56 -8.09
CA TYR A 401 -4.50 15.96 -7.68
C TYR A 401 -4.45 17.28 -6.92
N ALA A 402 -3.56 17.30 -5.91
CA ALA A 402 -3.34 18.46 -5.06
C ALA A 402 -4.62 18.96 -4.37
N THR A 403 -5.60 18.07 -4.18
CA THR A 403 -6.83 18.36 -3.46
C THR A 403 -6.71 17.97 -1.99
N ARG A 404 -7.64 18.48 -1.20
CA ARG A 404 -7.82 18.14 0.22
C ARG A 404 -9.27 17.72 0.45
N PRO A 405 -9.57 16.98 1.51
CA PRO A 405 -10.95 16.71 1.88
C PRO A 405 -11.73 17.99 2.10
N TRP A 406 -13.01 17.93 1.83
CA TRP A 406 -13.94 18.99 2.22
C TRP A 406 -14.40 18.81 3.68
N LYS A 407 -15.44 19.54 4.10
CA LYS A 407 -16.06 19.44 5.44
C LYS A 407 -16.63 18.05 5.73
N ILE A 408 -17.09 17.35 4.68
CA ILE A 408 -17.52 15.95 4.67
C ILE A 408 -16.92 15.25 3.44
N PHE A 409 -16.74 13.95 3.52
CA PHE A 409 -16.18 13.19 2.40
C PHE A 409 -17.20 12.90 1.30
N GLY A 410 -18.51 12.87 1.64
CA GLY A 410 -19.54 12.55 0.67
C GLY A 410 -20.94 12.51 1.26
N GLU A 411 -21.91 12.23 0.39
CA GLU A 411 -23.30 11.94 0.70
C GLU A 411 -23.78 10.70 -0.08
N GLY A 412 -24.98 10.23 0.23
CA GLY A 412 -25.62 9.10 -0.42
C GLY A 412 -25.50 7.78 0.35
N PRO A 413 -26.14 6.71 -0.18
CA PRO A 413 -26.17 5.39 0.46
C PRO A 413 -24.79 4.80 0.76
N GLY A 414 -23.83 4.99 -0.15
CA GLY A 414 -22.46 4.50 -0.04
C GLY A 414 -21.65 5.12 1.10
N THR A 415 -22.15 6.18 1.78
CA THR A 415 -21.50 6.73 2.98
C THR A 415 -21.83 5.91 4.23
N LYS A 416 -22.87 5.10 4.19
CA LYS A 416 -23.35 4.29 5.32
C LYS A 416 -22.65 2.93 5.42
N VAL A 417 -21.93 2.54 4.39
CA VAL A 417 -21.15 1.30 4.39
C VAL A 417 -19.98 1.50 5.33
N LYS A 418 -20.03 0.88 6.49
CA LYS A 418 -18.94 0.88 7.46
C LYS A 418 -17.84 -0.03 6.93
N GLY A 419 -16.77 0.54 6.48
CA GLY A 419 -15.54 -0.15 6.17
C GLY A 419 -14.52 0.22 7.23
N THR A 420 -14.27 -0.65 8.19
CA THR A 420 -13.26 -0.40 9.21
C THR A 420 -11.99 -1.17 8.90
N GLY A 421 -10.90 -0.44 8.65
CA GLY A 421 -9.58 -1.03 8.62
C GLY A 421 -9.28 -1.88 7.37
N ARG A 422 -8.46 -2.89 7.56
CA ARG A 422 -7.88 -3.76 6.52
C ARG A 422 -8.91 -4.78 6.01
N PHE A 423 -8.75 -5.23 4.75
CA PHE A 423 -9.51 -6.31 4.12
C PHE A 423 -11.04 -6.13 4.05
N ASN A 424 -11.55 -4.91 4.08
CA ASN A 424 -12.98 -4.64 3.99
C ASN A 424 -13.49 -4.44 2.54
N GLU A 425 -12.61 -4.51 1.58
CA GLU A 425 -12.87 -4.29 0.16
C GLU A 425 -13.93 -5.27 -0.41
N ASN A 426 -13.98 -6.51 0.07
CA ASN A 426 -14.90 -7.53 -0.43
C ASN A 426 -16.39 -7.23 -0.17
N GLY A 427 -16.68 -6.34 0.79
CA GLY A 427 -18.06 -5.87 1.07
C GLY A 427 -18.42 -4.59 0.33
N ARG A 428 -17.52 -4.04 -0.48
CA ARG A 428 -17.76 -2.80 -1.22
C ARG A 428 -18.71 -3.05 -2.38
N GLN A 429 -19.70 -2.17 -2.49
CA GLN A 429 -20.58 -2.09 -3.66
C GLN A 429 -20.15 -0.90 -4.52
N ASP A 430 -20.36 -1.00 -5.84
CA ASP A 430 -20.17 0.13 -6.74
C ASP A 430 -21.13 1.26 -6.34
N LEU A 431 -20.63 2.48 -6.34
CA LEU A 431 -21.41 3.67 -6.02
C LEU A 431 -22.34 4.03 -7.18
N THR A 432 -23.40 4.74 -6.87
CA THR A 432 -24.48 5.07 -7.82
C THR A 432 -24.62 6.57 -8.04
N ALA A 433 -25.57 7.00 -8.87
CA ALA A 433 -25.88 8.40 -9.08
C ALA A 433 -26.44 9.11 -7.82
N GLU A 434 -26.83 8.35 -6.79
CA GLU A 434 -27.24 8.90 -5.49
C GLU A 434 -26.04 9.22 -4.58
N ASP A 435 -24.85 8.73 -4.94
CA ASP A 435 -23.64 8.95 -4.18
C ASP A 435 -22.83 10.11 -4.74
N VAL A 436 -22.40 11.00 -3.85
CA VAL A 436 -21.49 12.09 -4.18
C VAL A 436 -20.26 12.01 -3.26
N ARG A 437 -19.09 12.32 -3.82
CA ARG A 437 -17.84 12.48 -3.05
C ARG A 437 -17.27 13.87 -3.26
N PHE A 438 -16.57 14.39 -2.24
CA PHE A 438 -16.10 15.76 -2.24
C PHE A 438 -14.60 15.89 -2.05
N THR A 439 -13.99 16.77 -2.83
CA THR A 439 -12.63 17.26 -2.63
C THR A 439 -12.59 18.76 -2.82
N THR A 440 -11.52 19.42 -2.32
CA THR A 440 -11.36 20.87 -2.46
C THR A 440 -9.96 21.25 -2.91
N LYS A 441 -9.86 22.37 -3.62
CA LYS A 441 -8.59 23.04 -3.95
C LYS A 441 -8.79 24.56 -3.88
N GLY A 442 -8.26 25.18 -2.85
CA GLY A 442 -8.52 26.59 -2.56
C GLY A 442 -10.02 26.83 -2.35
N LYS A 443 -10.62 27.72 -3.14
CA LYS A 443 -12.06 28.04 -3.10
C LYS A 443 -12.91 27.18 -4.04
N THR A 444 -12.32 26.21 -4.71
CA THR A 444 -13.02 25.30 -5.61
C THR A 444 -13.38 24.02 -4.87
N LEU A 445 -14.65 23.64 -4.94
CA LEU A 445 -15.15 22.33 -4.51
C LEU A 445 -15.36 21.47 -5.75
N TYR A 446 -14.93 20.24 -5.69
CA TYR A 446 -15.22 19.22 -6.67
C TYR A 446 -16.21 18.23 -6.08
N ALA A 447 -17.39 18.11 -6.71
CA ALA A 447 -18.42 17.15 -6.33
C ALA A 447 -18.46 16.05 -7.40
N PHE A 448 -17.97 14.87 -7.06
CA PHE A 448 -18.00 13.69 -7.91
C PHE A 448 -19.35 13.02 -7.78
N LEU A 449 -20.17 13.05 -8.83
CA LEU A 449 -21.36 12.25 -8.98
C LEU A 449 -20.92 10.83 -9.38
N MET A 450 -21.17 9.84 -8.54
CA MET A 450 -20.59 8.50 -8.72
C MET A 450 -21.35 7.64 -9.75
N GLY A 451 -22.35 8.22 -10.40
CA GLY A 451 -23.08 7.72 -11.54
C GLY A 451 -23.74 8.88 -12.27
N TRP A 452 -24.31 8.65 -13.46
CA TRP A 452 -24.98 9.68 -14.26
C TRP A 452 -26.44 9.86 -13.80
N PRO A 453 -26.84 11.04 -13.27
CA PRO A 453 -28.23 11.33 -12.95
C PRO A 453 -29.12 11.38 -14.20
N ALA A 454 -30.37 10.95 -14.11
CA ALA A 454 -31.25 10.85 -15.27
C ALA A 454 -31.58 12.20 -15.93
N LYS A 455 -31.79 13.26 -15.16
CA LYS A 455 -32.13 14.62 -15.65
C LYS A 455 -31.46 15.71 -14.83
N GLU A 456 -31.47 15.63 -13.52
CA GLU A 456 -30.99 16.64 -12.60
C GLU A 456 -30.12 15.97 -11.51
N ALA A 457 -28.99 16.57 -11.22
CA ALA A 457 -28.19 16.23 -10.05
C ALA A 457 -28.60 17.15 -8.89
N VAL A 458 -28.84 16.57 -7.72
CA VAL A 458 -29.11 17.31 -6.48
C VAL A 458 -27.99 17.01 -5.48
N VAL A 459 -27.24 18.03 -5.09
CA VAL A 459 -26.15 17.93 -4.12
C VAL A 459 -26.61 18.63 -2.84
N ALA A 460 -27.23 17.86 -1.94
CA ALA A 460 -27.92 18.37 -0.76
C ALA A 460 -26.97 19.12 0.23
N PRO A 461 -25.73 18.70 0.47
CA PRO A 461 -24.79 19.42 1.32
C PRO A 461 -24.48 20.87 0.87
N LEU A 462 -24.79 21.21 -0.39
CA LEU A 462 -24.57 22.55 -0.96
C LEU A 462 -25.82 23.46 -0.88
N ALA A 463 -26.73 23.18 0.05
CA ALA A 463 -27.91 23.99 0.31
C ALA A 463 -27.57 25.44 0.75
N ALA A 464 -28.37 26.41 0.32
CA ALA A 464 -28.14 27.84 0.57
C ALA A 464 -28.13 28.21 2.06
N LYS A 465 -28.91 27.51 2.90
CA LYS A 465 -29.02 27.66 4.37
C LYS A 465 -28.76 26.34 5.09
N GLY A 466 -27.85 25.51 4.53
CA GLY A 466 -27.52 24.22 5.10
C GLY A 466 -26.61 24.28 6.32
N LYS A 467 -26.55 23.20 7.09
CA LYS A 467 -25.67 23.05 8.29
C LYS A 467 -24.18 23.26 7.99
N LEU A 468 -23.75 23.10 6.76
CA LEU A 468 -22.35 23.23 6.35
C LEU A 468 -21.95 24.67 6.00
N GLU A 469 -22.87 25.63 6.04
CA GLU A 469 -22.60 27.06 5.80
C GLU A 469 -21.72 27.27 4.54
N VAL A 470 -22.19 26.78 3.40
CA VAL A 470 -21.41 26.77 2.14
C VAL A 470 -21.28 28.18 1.54
N GLY A 471 -22.20 29.07 1.89
CA GLY A 471 -22.31 30.39 1.27
C GLY A 471 -22.92 30.34 -0.13
N LYS A 472 -22.80 31.46 -0.86
CA LYS A 472 -23.34 31.57 -2.21
C LYS A 472 -22.39 30.91 -3.21
N ILE A 473 -22.90 30.00 -4.03
CA ILE A 473 -22.17 29.45 -5.19
C ILE A 473 -22.08 30.53 -6.27
N ARG A 474 -20.91 30.67 -6.88
CA ARG A 474 -20.63 31.66 -7.93
C ARG A 474 -20.72 31.07 -9.33
N ASN A 475 -20.25 29.83 -9.50
CA ASN A 475 -20.24 29.15 -10.77
C ASN A 475 -20.25 27.63 -10.58
N VAL A 476 -20.82 26.92 -11.54
CA VAL A 476 -20.83 25.46 -11.64
C VAL A 476 -20.49 25.04 -13.07
N GLU A 477 -19.50 24.19 -13.19
CA GLU A 477 -19.05 23.58 -14.44
C GLU A 477 -19.06 22.06 -14.31
N LEU A 478 -19.25 21.35 -15.40
CA LEU A 478 -19.05 19.90 -15.48
C LEU A 478 -17.74 19.65 -16.23
N LEU A 479 -16.78 18.98 -15.60
CA LEU A 479 -15.50 18.70 -16.25
C LEU A 479 -15.73 17.85 -17.51
N GLY A 480 -15.06 18.24 -18.61
CA GLY A 480 -15.22 17.63 -19.93
C GLY A 480 -16.41 18.15 -20.75
N HIS A 481 -17.32 18.94 -20.17
CA HIS A 481 -18.42 19.58 -20.90
C HIS A 481 -18.07 21.03 -21.26
N LYS A 482 -18.29 21.44 -22.51
CA LYS A 482 -17.95 22.79 -22.98
C LYS A 482 -19.08 23.82 -22.83
N GLY A 483 -20.31 23.37 -22.55
CA GLY A 483 -21.48 24.22 -22.44
C GLY A 483 -21.65 24.85 -21.05
N LYS A 484 -22.46 25.89 -20.95
CA LYS A 484 -22.92 26.42 -19.66
C LYS A 484 -24.00 25.51 -19.10
N LEU A 485 -23.90 25.20 -17.80
CA LEU A 485 -24.93 24.45 -17.10
C LEU A 485 -26.03 25.38 -16.60
N LYS A 486 -27.28 24.90 -16.61
CA LYS A 486 -28.36 25.50 -15.83
C LYS A 486 -28.33 24.91 -14.44
N TRP A 487 -28.27 25.77 -13.43
CA TRP A 487 -28.22 25.36 -12.02
C TRP A 487 -28.89 26.37 -11.10
N THR A 488 -29.35 25.92 -9.96
CA THR A 488 -29.91 26.73 -8.89
C THR A 488 -29.37 26.26 -7.54
N GLN A 489 -29.30 27.18 -6.56
CA GLN A 489 -28.97 26.87 -5.18
C GLN A 489 -30.14 27.29 -4.30
N ASP A 490 -30.80 26.34 -3.66
CA ASP A 490 -31.91 26.58 -2.74
C ASP A 490 -31.75 25.84 -1.40
N GLU A 491 -32.80 25.71 -0.63
CA GLU A 491 -32.77 25.03 0.68
C GLU A 491 -32.60 23.49 0.56
N ALA A 492 -32.88 22.91 -0.61
CA ALA A 492 -32.72 21.48 -0.87
C ALA A 492 -31.28 21.13 -1.30
N GLY A 493 -30.50 22.10 -1.82
CA GLY A 493 -29.13 21.87 -2.27
C GLY A 493 -28.76 22.65 -3.52
N LEU A 494 -27.65 22.28 -4.11
CA LEU A 494 -27.28 22.65 -5.48
C LEU A 494 -28.00 21.68 -6.43
N LYS A 495 -28.80 22.25 -7.34
CA LYS A 495 -29.49 21.52 -8.40
C LYS A 495 -28.86 21.86 -9.74
N VAL A 496 -28.50 20.85 -10.53
CA VAL A 496 -27.85 21.01 -11.81
C VAL A 496 -28.57 20.20 -12.87
N GLU A 497 -29.11 20.89 -13.90
CA GLU A 497 -29.67 20.22 -15.08
C GLU A 497 -28.54 19.56 -15.87
N MET A 498 -28.58 18.23 -15.99
CA MET A 498 -27.51 17.48 -16.65
C MET A 498 -27.66 17.59 -18.18
N PRO A 499 -26.54 17.79 -18.91
CA PRO A 499 -26.57 17.82 -20.37
C PRO A 499 -26.93 16.43 -20.95
N GLU A 500 -27.35 16.38 -22.20
CA GLU A 500 -27.67 15.12 -22.89
C GLU A 500 -26.43 14.24 -23.04
N GLU A 501 -25.30 14.86 -23.41
CA GLU A 501 -24.03 14.16 -23.61
C GLU A 501 -23.22 14.09 -22.30
N LYS A 502 -22.92 12.88 -21.87
CA LYS A 502 -22.09 12.64 -20.68
C LYS A 502 -20.60 12.61 -21.05
N PRO A 503 -19.74 13.31 -20.30
CA PRO A 503 -18.31 13.38 -20.59
C PRO A 503 -17.54 12.10 -20.22
N SER A 504 -18.16 11.17 -19.47
CA SER A 504 -17.55 9.92 -19.04
C SER A 504 -18.63 8.86 -18.78
N ASP A 505 -18.28 7.61 -18.99
CA ASP A 505 -19.12 6.44 -18.65
C ASP A 505 -19.09 6.08 -17.15
N HIS A 506 -18.16 6.67 -16.41
CA HIS A 506 -17.98 6.49 -14.97
C HIS A 506 -18.39 7.75 -14.21
N ALA A 507 -17.90 7.90 -12.97
CA ALA A 507 -18.14 9.11 -12.19
C ALA A 507 -17.82 10.40 -12.98
N VAL A 508 -18.62 11.43 -12.80
CA VAL A 508 -18.42 12.75 -13.42
C VAL A 508 -18.25 13.83 -12.36
N THR A 509 -17.56 14.90 -12.66
CA THR A 509 -17.14 15.89 -11.67
C THR A 509 -17.76 17.25 -11.92
N LEU A 510 -18.57 17.75 -11.00
CA LEU A 510 -18.98 19.13 -10.92
C LEU A 510 -17.86 19.95 -10.25
N LYS A 511 -17.40 21.00 -10.92
CA LYS A 511 -16.49 22.00 -10.41
C LYS A 511 -17.29 23.21 -9.92
N VAL A 512 -17.28 23.43 -8.61
CA VAL A 512 -18.12 24.43 -7.96
C VAL A 512 -17.27 25.54 -7.36
N ALA A 513 -17.42 26.77 -7.85
CA ALA A 513 -16.75 27.93 -7.29
C ALA A 513 -17.55 28.47 -6.07
N LEU A 514 -16.97 28.38 -4.89
CA LEU A 514 -17.54 28.90 -3.65
C LEU A 514 -17.27 30.41 -3.48
N GLY A 515 -18.20 31.11 -2.83
CA GLY A 515 -18.15 32.54 -2.60
C GLY A 515 -17.10 33.03 -1.60
#